data_6ada1f8764813c9d37c3454ea1755584
#
_entry.id   6ada1f8764813c9d37c3454ea1755584
#
_cell.length_a   1.000
_cell.length_b   1.000
_cell.length_c   1.000
_cell.angle_alpha   90.00
_cell.angle_beta   90.00
_cell.angle_gamma   90.00
#
_symmetry.space_group_name_H-M   'P 1'
#
loop_
_entity.id
_entity.type
_entity.pdbx_description
1 polymer ?
#
loop_
_entity_poly.entity_id
_entity_poly.type
_entity_poly.pdbx_seq_one_letter_code
_entity_poly.pdbx_strand_id
1 'polypeptide(L)'
;MKKDHVLSLGRPSHLLDRVRELRNELAQRNPLELAVNTATVYQPLAEGRGQFCFSYWQKETALSYPAFLATSVPDQNELGIAHQALILYYFLTARPRPLVEKWISFAELPDGRFYNQAFQGYTGRLLGRHFSNQLNRMEEAVRACGGSPYPFANQAYLFWVLPRVPLLLVYWEGDEDFPANYQILFDASIDSYLPTDACAIAGSMLTRKLIAASVG
;
A
#
# COMPACT_ATOMS: atom_id res chain seq x y z
N MET A 1 -8.86 -13.66 -20.84
CA MET A 1 -7.42 -13.86 -21.04
C MET A 1 -6.69 -12.78 -20.24
N LYS A 2 -6.25 -13.08 -19.01
CA LYS A 2 -5.34 -12.30 -18.12
C LYS A 2 -5.26 -13.00 -16.75
N LYS A 3 -4.77 -14.27 -16.74
CA LYS A 3 -4.65 -15.06 -15.49
C LYS A 3 -3.27 -14.99 -14.81
N ASP A 4 -2.30 -14.23 -15.37
CA ASP A 4 -0.90 -14.33 -14.95
C ASP A 4 -0.36 -13.14 -14.14
N HIS A 5 -1.18 -12.12 -13.81
CA HIS A 5 -0.67 -10.86 -13.24
C HIS A 5 -0.26 -10.93 -11.77
N VAL A 6 -1.02 -11.61 -10.90
CA VAL A 6 -0.75 -11.57 -9.44
C VAL A 6 0.50 -12.40 -9.04
N LEU A 7 0.79 -13.49 -9.76
CA LEU A 7 1.97 -14.33 -9.50
C LEU A 7 3.25 -13.80 -10.17
N SER A 8 3.14 -12.90 -11.16
CA SER A 8 4.28 -12.36 -11.90
C SER A 8 5.03 -11.25 -11.17
N LEU A 9 4.44 -10.63 -10.15
CA LEU A 9 5.10 -9.62 -9.30
C LEU A 9 6.32 -10.15 -8.53
N GLY A 10 6.51 -11.48 -8.49
CA GLY A 10 7.67 -12.13 -7.87
C GLY A 10 8.97 -12.08 -8.67
N ARG A 11 8.94 -11.68 -9.95
CA ARG A 11 10.14 -11.54 -10.79
C ARG A 11 10.46 -10.07 -11.03
N PRO A 12 11.64 -9.55 -10.63
CA PRO A 12 12.00 -8.13 -10.77
C PRO A 12 11.88 -7.59 -12.20
N SER A 13 12.11 -8.41 -13.22
CA SER A 13 11.99 -8.03 -14.64
C SER A 13 10.56 -7.64 -15.02
N HIS A 14 9.56 -8.41 -14.60
CA HIS A 14 8.15 -8.14 -14.90
C HIS A 14 7.66 -6.85 -14.23
N LEU A 15 8.15 -6.55 -13.03
CA LEU A 15 7.78 -5.33 -12.33
C LEU A 15 8.39 -4.08 -12.99
N LEU A 16 9.62 -4.17 -13.51
CA LEU A 16 10.28 -3.11 -14.27
C LEU A 16 9.50 -2.77 -15.55
N ASP A 17 9.10 -3.79 -16.32
CA ASP A 17 8.32 -3.60 -17.54
C ASP A 17 6.96 -2.97 -17.21
N ARG A 18 6.32 -3.44 -16.14
CA ARG A 18 5.04 -2.87 -15.70
C ARG A 18 5.16 -1.41 -15.28
N VAL A 19 6.21 -1.04 -14.57
CA VAL A 19 6.47 0.36 -14.19
C VAL A 19 6.65 1.26 -15.43
N ARG A 20 7.33 0.77 -16.48
CA ARG A 20 7.46 1.51 -17.75
C ARG A 20 6.10 1.72 -18.44
N GLU A 21 5.28 0.67 -18.51
CA GLU A 21 3.92 0.78 -19.06
C GLU A 21 3.08 1.81 -18.32
N LEU A 22 3.06 1.74 -16.96
CA LEU A 22 2.33 2.67 -16.12
C LEU A 22 2.77 4.13 -16.33
N ARG A 23 4.09 4.38 -16.42
CA ARG A 23 4.64 5.72 -16.72
C ARG A 23 4.17 6.24 -18.08
N ASN A 24 4.22 5.41 -19.12
CA ASN A 24 3.79 5.78 -20.46
C ASN A 24 2.29 6.12 -20.51
N GLU A 25 1.46 5.36 -19.79
CA GLU A 25 0.02 5.62 -19.72
C GLU A 25 -0.28 6.91 -18.94
N LEU A 26 0.41 7.14 -17.83
CA LEU A 26 0.26 8.35 -17.01
C LEU A 26 0.74 9.61 -17.72
N ALA A 27 1.78 9.53 -18.54
CA ALA A 27 2.31 10.66 -19.30
C ALA A 27 1.29 11.28 -20.26
N GLN A 28 0.23 10.57 -20.61
CA GLN A 28 -0.87 11.06 -21.45
C GLN A 28 -2.01 11.72 -20.64
N ARG A 29 -1.92 11.74 -19.31
CA ARG A 29 -2.98 12.25 -18.43
C ARG A 29 -2.74 13.72 -18.06
N ASN A 30 -3.81 14.44 -17.81
CA ASN A 30 -3.74 15.81 -17.31
C ASN A 30 -3.25 15.82 -15.85
N PRO A 31 -2.15 16.54 -15.53
CA PRO A 31 -1.60 16.54 -14.19
C PRO A 31 -2.52 17.16 -13.13
N LEU A 32 -3.34 18.15 -13.48
CA LEU A 32 -4.28 18.76 -12.53
C LEU A 32 -5.41 17.78 -12.17
N GLU A 33 -5.90 17.01 -13.15
CA GLU A 33 -6.89 15.96 -12.91
C GLU A 33 -6.32 14.84 -12.05
N LEU A 34 -5.08 14.41 -12.32
CA LEU A 34 -4.38 13.43 -11.48
C LEU A 34 -4.26 13.92 -10.04
N ALA A 35 -3.89 15.18 -9.82
CA ALA A 35 -3.75 15.75 -8.47
C ALA A 35 -5.09 15.71 -7.69
N VAL A 36 -6.19 16.09 -8.34
CA VAL A 36 -7.53 16.04 -7.73
C VAL A 36 -7.91 14.60 -7.36
N ASN A 37 -7.74 13.66 -8.31
CA ASN A 37 -8.13 12.26 -8.12
C ASN A 37 -7.33 11.57 -7.01
N THR A 38 -6.04 11.92 -6.88
CA THR A 38 -5.12 11.33 -5.90
C THR A 38 -5.05 12.12 -4.58
N ALA A 39 -5.78 13.23 -4.45
CA ALA A 39 -5.66 14.14 -3.30
C ALA A 39 -4.20 14.53 -3.02
N THR A 40 -3.44 14.85 -4.07
CA THR A 40 -2.04 15.31 -4.01
C THR A 40 -1.94 16.77 -4.42
N VAL A 41 -0.82 17.42 -4.11
CA VAL A 41 -0.53 18.79 -4.53
C VAL A 41 0.35 18.76 -5.77
N TYR A 42 -0.16 19.27 -6.90
CA TYR A 42 0.65 19.45 -8.10
C TYR A 42 1.34 20.82 -8.10
N GLN A 43 2.64 20.82 -8.27
CA GLN A 43 3.50 22.01 -8.37
C GLN A 43 4.05 22.09 -9.80
N PRO A 44 3.59 23.04 -10.61
CA PRO A 44 4.16 23.26 -11.95
C PRO A 44 5.58 23.82 -11.83
N LEU A 45 6.46 23.35 -12.70
CA LEU A 45 7.83 23.83 -12.88
C LEU A 45 7.97 24.38 -14.31
N ALA A 46 9.15 24.93 -14.63
CA ALA A 46 9.43 25.42 -15.98
C ALA A 46 9.37 24.30 -17.04
N GLU A 47 9.16 24.69 -18.31
CA GLU A 47 9.23 23.82 -19.49
C GLU A 47 8.23 22.65 -19.52
N GLY A 48 7.01 22.85 -19.00
CA GLY A 48 5.98 21.81 -18.99
C GLY A 48 6.25 20.67 -18.02
N ARG A 49 7.24 20.81 -17.15
CA ARG A 49 7.54 19.90 -16.04
C ARG A 49 6.74 20.26 -14.80
N GLY A 50 6.69 19.36 -13.86
CA GLY A 50 6.08 19.56 -12.55
C GLY A 50 6.37 18.41 -11.60
N GLN A 51 5.80 18.48 -10.42
CA GLN A 51 5.85 17.41 -9.45
C GLN A 51 4.56 17.32 -8.63
N PHE A 52 4.22 16.14 -8.22
CA PHE A 52 3.16 15.88 -7.23
C PHE A 52 3.83 15.69 -5.88
N CYS A 53 3.36 16.42 -4.86
CA CYS A 53 3.81 16.29 -3.49
C CYS A 53 2.71 15.63 -2.65
N PHE A 54 3.07 14.61 -1.89
CA PHE A 54 2.11 13.85 -1.06
C PHE A 54 2.82 13.07 0.03
N SER A 55 2.03 12.57 0.99
CA SER A 55 2.51 11.66 2.03
C SER A 55 2.45 10.21 1.53
N TYR A 56 3.56 9.50 1.61
CA TYR A 56 3.67 8.07 1.34
C TYR A 56 4.31 7.37 2.54
N TRP A 57 3.56 6.46 3.18
CA TRP A 57 3.95 5.89 4.48
C TRP A 57 4.34 6.97 5.49
N GLN A 58 3.56 8.05 5.56
CA GLN A 58 3.77 9.23 6.42
C GLN A 58 5.10 9.98 6.19
N LYS A 59 5.75 9.76 5.04
CA LYS A 59 6.94 10.50 4.61
C LYS A 59 6.60 11.36 3.41
N GLU A 60 7.14 12.57 3.39
CA GLU A 60 7.02 13.42 2.22
C GLU A 60 7.66 12.77 1.00
N THR A 61 6.93 12.73 -0.09
CA THR A 61 7.31 12.08 -1.33
C THR A 61 6.96 12.99 -2.50
N ALA A 62 7.85 13.07 -3.47
CA ALA A 62 7.63 13.76 -4.73
C ALA A 62 7.55 12.76 -5.88
N LEU A 63 6.59 12.96 -6.79
CA LEU A 63 6.49 12.22 -8.05
C LEU A 63 6.64 13.23 -9.19
N SER A 64 7.69 13.10 -9.98
CA SER A 64 7.98 14.02 -11.10
C SER A 64 6.96 13.88 -12.24
N TYR A 65 6.72 14.95 -12.98
CA TYR A 65 5.92 14.97 -14.21
C TYR A 65 6.75 15.58 -15.35
N PRO A 66 6.76 15.01 -16.56
CA PRO A 66 6.00 13.82 -17.00
C PRO A 66 6.73 12.48 -16.82
N ALA A 67 7.89 12.44 -16.15
CA ALA A 67 8.69 11.22 -16.02
C ALA A 67 8.11 10.19 -15.03
N PHE A 68 7.26 10.63 -14.10
CA PHE A 68 6.64 9.79 -13.06
C PHE A 68 7.67 8.97 -12.27
N LEU A 69 8.73 9.64 -11.82
CA LEU A 69 9.75 9.10 -10.95
C LEU A 69 9.47 9.53 -9.51
N ALA A 70 9.26 8.58 -8.60
CA ALA A 70 9.00 8.87 -7.19
C ALA A 70 10.30 8.92 -6.40
N THR A 71 10.48 9.99 -5.63
CA THR A 71 11.64 10.24 -4.77
C THR A 71 11.21 10.61 -3.35
N SER A 72 12.02 10.27 -2.35
CA SER A 72 11.83 10.74 -0.98
C SER A 72 12.24 12.21 -0.86
N VAL A 73 11.56 12.95 0.04
CA VAL A 73 11.91 14.31 0.43
C VAL A 73 12.36 14.27 1.90
N PRO A 74 13.46 14.89 2.35
CA PRO A 74 14.34 15.81 1.60
C PRO A 74 15.49 15.15 0.81
N ASP A 75 15.75 13.86 0.99
CA ASP A 75 16.96 13.18 0.51
C ASP A 75 17.05 13.06 -1.02
N GLN A 76 15.94 13.25 -1.73
CA GLN A 76 15.78 13.09 -3.18
C GLN A 76 16.21 11.71 -3.72
N ASN A 77 16.28 10.70 -2.82
CA ASN A 77 16.58 9.34 -3.20
C ASN A 77 15.41 8.70 -3.96
N GLU A 78 15.73 8.05 -5.07
CA GLU A 78 14.73 7.29 -5.83
C GLU A 78 14.17 6.14 -5.00
N LEU A 79 12.84 6.00 -4.96
CA LEU A 79 12.18 4.90 -4.29
C LEU A 79 12.39 3.60 -5.08
N GLY A 80 12.52 2.48 -4.36
CA GLY A 80 12.67 1.16 -4.99
C GLY A 80 11.49 0.79 -5.88
N ILE A 81 11.70 -0.11 -6.83
CA ILE A 81 10.77 -0.43 -7.93
C ILE A 81 9.36 -0.83 -7.47
N ALA A 82 9.22 -1.55 -6.35
CA ALA A 82 7.92 -1.93 -5.82
C ALA A 82 7.15 -0.71 -5.26
N HIS A 83 7.85 0.26 -4.67
CA HIS A 83 7.28 1.53 -4.22
C HIS A 83 6.84 2.38 -5.42
N GLN A 84 7.68 2.44 -6.47
CA GLN A 84 7.34 3.08 -7.73
C GLN A 84 6.04 2.49 -8.30
N ALA A 85 5.95 1.16 -8.41
CA ALA A 85 4.77 0.48 -8.93
C ALA A 85 3.50 0.82 -8.13
N LEU A 86 3.56 0.76 -6.80
CA LEU A 86 2.40 1.05 -5.94
C LEU A 86 1.90 2.49 -6.14
N ILE A 87 2.82 3.46 -6.18
CA ILE A 87 2.49 4.87 -6.40
C ILE A 87 1.88 5.07 -7.79
N LEU A 88 2.47 4.47 -8.84
CA LEU A 88 1.97 4.61 -10.21
C LEU A 88 0.60 3.96 -10.40
N TYR A 89 0.33 2.82 -9.78
CA TYR A 89 -1.01 2.22 -9.74
C TYR A 89 -2.02 3.16 -9.10
N TYR A 90 -1.65 3.77 -7.97
CA TYR A 90 -2.51 4.75 -7.31
C TYR A 90 -2.84 5.91 -8.23
N PHE A 91 -1.85 6.54 -8.87
CA PHE A 91 -2.07 7.65 -9.79
C PHE A 91 -2.91 7.27 -11.01
N LEU A 92 -2.77 6.04 -11.50
CA LEU A 92 -3.52 5.57 -12.67
C LEU A 92 -4.97 5.21 -12.33
N THR A 93 -5.20 4.62 -11.15
CA THR A 93 -6.52 4.08 -10.77
C THR A 93 -7.37 5.07 -10.02
N ALA A 94 -6.76 6.02 -9.27
CA ALA A 94 -7.47 6.89 -8.36
C ALA A 94 -8.61 7.67 -9.01
N ARG A 95 -9.77 7.62 -8.35
CA ARG A 95 -10.97 8.37 -8.67
C ARG A 95 -11.47 9.07 -7.41
N PRO A 96 -12.05 10.30 -7.51
CA PRO A 96 -12.46 11.06 -6.34
C PRO A 96 -13.68 10.40 -5.67
N ARG A 97 -13.44 9.50 -4.75
CA ARG A 97 -14.45 8.84 -3.93
C ARG A 97 -14.11 9.02 -2.45
N PRO A 98 -15.06 9.39 -1.58
CA PRO A 98 -14.84 9.40 -0.14
C PRO A 98 -14.49 8.01 0.40
N LEU A 99 -13.68 7.95 1.47
CA LEU A 99 -13.52 6.73 2.25
C LEU A 99 -14.88 6.34 2.86
N VAL A 100 -15.14 5.03 2.92
CA VAL A 100 -16.41 4.49 3.40
C VAL A 100 -16.35 4.17 4.89
N GLU A 101 -15.13 4.05 5.45
CA GLU A 101 -14.87 3.61 6.83
C GLU A 101 -15.45 2.23 7.16
N LYS A 102 -15.65 1.43 6.12
CA LYS A 102 -16.03 0.02 6.21
C LYS A 102 -14.84 -0.84 5.80
N TRP A 103 -14.41 -1.70 6.69
CA TRP A 103 -13.25 -2.55 6.48
C TRP A 103 -13.62 -3.87 5.82
N ILE A 104 -12.92 -4.21 4.75
CA ILE A 104 -13.09 -5.46 3.99
C ILE A 104 -11.78 -6.23 3.92
N SER A 105 -11.87 -7.55 3.84
CA SER A 105 -10.73 -8.43 3.68
C SER A 105 -10.23 -8.46 2.23
N PHE A 106 -9.01 -8.95 2.02
CA PHE A 106 -8.47 -9.15 0.67
C PHE A 106 -9.35 -10.08 -0.19
N ALA A 107 -10.02 -11.04 0.42
CA ALA A 107 -10.91 -11.97 -0.28
C ALA A 107 -12.17 -11.28 -0.87
N GLU A 108 -12.54 -10.12 -0.35
CA GLU A 108 -13.70 -9.34 -0.82
C GLU A 108 -13.34 -8.38 -1.96
N LEU A 109 -12.04 -8.21 -2.26
CA LEU A 109 -11.59 -7.44 -3.42
C LEU A 109 -11.93 -8.17 -4.73
N PRO A 110 -12.05 -7.47 -5.87
CA PRO A 110 -12.18 -8.10 -7.18
C PRO A 110 -11.10 -9.16 -7.40
N ASP A 111 -11.49 -10.38 -7.75
CA ASP A 111 -10.61 -11.55 -7.88
C ASP A 111 -9.80 -11.94 -6.62
N GLY A 112 -9.98 -11.24 -5.51
CA GLY A 112 -9.23 -11.43 -4.27
C GLY A 112 -9.37 -12.85 -3.68
N ARG A 113 -10.52 -13.50 -3.85
CA ARG A 113 -10.76 -14.87 -3.36
C ARG A 113 -9.73 -15.88 -3.89
N PHE A 114 -9.39 -15.77 -5.17
CA PHE A 114 -8.46 -16.72 -5.81
C PHE A 114 -7.04 -16.62 -5.23
N TYR A 115 -6.65 -15.43 -4.77
CA TYR A 115 -5.30 -15.14 -4.30
C TYR A 115 -5.21 -14.99 -2.78
N ASN A 116 -6.35 -15.06 -2.07
CA ASN A 116 -6.38 -14.81 -0.63
C ASN A 116 -5.48 -15.75 0.17
N GLN A 117 -5.42 -17.04 -0.21
CA GLN A 117 -4.56 -18.01 0.49
C GLN A 117 -3.08 -17.61 0.40
N ALA A 118 -2.63 -17.17 -0.77
CA ALA A 118 -1.27 -16.68 -0.97
C ALA A 118 -1.05 -15.37 -0.21
N PHE A 119 -1.98 -14.41 -0.31
CA PHE A 119 -1.93 -13.14 0.41
C PHE A 119 -1.78 -13.35 1.91
N GLN A 120 -2.63 -14.17 2.52
CA GLN A 120 -2.52 -14.49 3.95
C GLN A 120 -1.19 -15.18 4.28
N GLY A 121 -0.61 -15.93 3.36
CA GLY A 121 0.65 -16.63 3.54
C GLY A 121 1.84 -15.69 3.80
N TYR A 122 1.92 -14.57 3.07
CA TYR A 122 2.98 -13.58 3.18
C TYR A 122 2.57 -12.31 3.93
N THR A 123 1.36 -12.27 4.50
CA THR A 123 0.89 -11.19 5.39
C THR A 123 0.49 -11.73 6.75
N GLY A 124 -0.79 -11.95 7.02
CA GLY A 124 -1.31 -12.31 8.35
C GLY A 124 -0.64 -13.53 8.96
N ARG A 125 -0.48 -14.63 8.22
CA ARG A 125 0.22 -15.84 8.72
C ARG A 125 1.71 -15.61 8.97
N LEU A 126 2.35 -14.75 8.17
CA LEU A 126 3.75 -14.38 8.40
C LEU A 126 3.90 -13.54 9.66
N LEU A 127 3.01 -12.56 9.89
CA LEU A 127 2.96 -11.77 11.13
C LEU A 127 2.70 -12.67 12.34
N GLY A 128 1.73 -13.60 12.25
CA GLY A 128 1.44 -14.55 13.31
C GLY A 128 2.62 -15.41 13.69
N ARG A 129 3.39 -15.90 12.72
CA ARG A 129 4.64 -16.66 12.98
C ARG A 129 5.73 -15.80 13.59
N HIS A 130 5.81 -14.52 13.22
CA HIS A 130 6.88 -13.62 13.66
C HIS A 130 6.63 -13.05 15.06
N PHE A 131 5.40 -12.59 15.31
CA PHE A 131 5.03 -11.94 16.57
C PHE A 131 4.38 -12.91 17.57
N SER A 132 3.70 -13.95 17.08
CA SER A 132 2.90 -14.86 17.96
C SER A 132 2.01 -14.05 18.90
N ASN A 133 2.03 -14.31 20.21
CA ASN A 133 1.34 -13.55 21.25
C ASN A 133 2.19 -12.40 21.85
N GLN A 134 3.26 -11.97 21.18
CA GLN A 134 4.14 -10.90 21.67
C GLN A 134 3.55 -9.52 21.33
N LEU A 135 2.43 -9.18 21.97
CA LEU A 135 1.67 -7.95 21.70
C LEU A 135 2.53 -6.69 21.84
N ASN A 136 3.29 -6.57 22.93
CA ASN A 136 4.14 -5.40 23.19
C ASN A 136 5.15 -5.16 22.06
N ARG A 137 5.81 -6.22 21.58
CA ARG A 137 6.76 -6.16 20.47
C ARG A 137 6.08 -5.75 19.16
N MET A 138 4.87 -6.24 18.93
CA MET A 138 4.08 -5.85 17.78
C MET A 138 3.68 -4.37 17.87
N GLU A 139 3.25 -3.88 19.02
CA GLU A 139 2.89 -2.47 19.23
C GLU A 139 4.08 -1.52 19.07
N GLU A 140 5.27 -1.92 19.49
CA GLU A 140 6.51 -1.16 19.26
C GLU A 140 6.80 -1.04 17.76
N ALA A 141 6.69 -2.14 17.02
CA ALA A 141 6.83 -2.15 15.56
C ALA A 141 5.76 -1.30 14.87
N VAL A 142 4.51 -1.36 15.33
CA VAL A 142 3.42 -0.52 14.84
C VAL A 142 3.75 0.96 15.02
N ARG A 143 4.16 1.39 16.23
CA ARG A 143 4.55 2.79 16.49
C ARG A 143 5.73 3.22 15.64
N ALA A 144 6.74 2.39 15.51
CA ALA A 144 7.91 2.67 14.66
C ALA A 144 7.57 2.80 13.17
N CYS A 145 6.53 2.10 12.73
CA CYS A 145 6.02 2.19 11.36
C CYS A 145 4.95 3.28 11.14
N GLY A 146 4.64 4.09 12.18
CA GLY A 146 3.66 5.16 12.10
C GLY A 146 2.20 4.68 12.15
N GLY A 147 1.94 3.49 12.66
CA GLY A 147 0.58 3.00 12.93
C GLY A 147 -0.03 3.69 14.15
N SER A 148 -1.33 3.95 14.11
CA SER A 148 -2.11 4.51 15.21
C SER A 148 -3.21 3.56 15.64
N PRO A 149 -3.55 3.48 16.96
CA PRO A 149 -4.67 2.69 17.42
C PRO A 149 -5.97 3.08 16.71
N TYR A 150 -6.80 2.09 16.40
CA TYR A 150 -8.08 2.29 15.74
C TYR A 150 -9.18 1.47 16.46
N PRO A 151 -10.36 2.04 16.72
CA PRO A 151 -11.43 1.35 17.45
C PRO A 151 -12.12 0.30 16.59
N PHE A 152 -11.48 -0.86 16.43
CA PHE A 152 -11.99 -2.00 15.68
C PHE A 152 -11.49 -3.30 16.31
N ALA A 153 -12.37 -4.26 16.55
CA ALA A 153 -12.07 -5.52 17.24
C ALA A 153 -11.33 -5.32 18.59
N ASN A 154 -10.58 -6.32 19.08
CA ASN A 154 -9.85 -6.20 20.35
C ASN A 154 -8.62 -5.31 20.23
N GLN A 155 -7.88 -5.45 19.12
CA GLN A 155 -6.67 -4.68 18.83
C GLN A 155 -6.61 -4.40 17.32
N ALA A 156 -6.57 -3.12 16.95
CA ALA A 156 -6.41 -2.74 15.56
C ALA A 156 -5.59 -1.44 15.41
N TYR A 157 -4.87 -1.32 14.30
CA TYR A 157 -3.96 -0.22 14.02
C TYR A 157 -4.09 0.25 12.60
N LEU A 158 -4.30 1.54 12.44
CA LEU A 158 -4.47 2.23 11.16
C LEU A 158 -3.13 2.70 10.61
N PHE A 159 -2.87 2.45 9.33
CA PHE A 159 -1.70 2.91 8.59
C PHE A 159 -2.13 3.67 7.34
N TRP A 160 -1.62 4.87 7.15
CA TRP A 160 -1.81 5.63 5.92
C TRP A 160 -0.67 5.34 4.94
N VAL A 161 -0.99 4.61 3.87
CA VAL A 161 -0.03 4.25 2.81
C VAL A 161 0.10 5.40 1.81
N LEU A 162 -1.02 5.92 1.35
CA LEU A 162 -1.18 7.01 0.39
C LEU A 162 -2.36 7.89 0.85
N PRO A 163 -2.58 9.09 0.31
CA PRO A 163 -3.59 10.03 0.83
C PRO A 163 -5.01 9.47 0.96
N ARG A 164 -5.37 8.48 0.13
CA ARG A 164 -6.70 7.82 0.15
C ARG A 164 -6.61 6.31 0.33
N VAL A 165 -5.50 5.82 0.85
CA VAL A 165 -5.25 4.38 1.02
C VAL A 165 -4.89 4.06 2.46
N PRO A 166 -5.87 3.98 3.36
CA PRO A 166 -5.65 3.43 4.69
C PRO A 166 -5.62 1.90 4.65
N LEU A 167 -4.77 1.30 5.47
CA LEU A 167 -4.76 -0.13 5.80
C LEU A 167 -5.04 -0.29 7.28
N LEU A 168 -5.83 -1.30 7.65
CA LEU A 168 -6.08 -1.66 9.03
C LEU A 168 -5.42 -3.00 9.34
N LEU A 169 -4.45 -3.01 10.25
CA LEU A 169 -3.92 -4.22 10.84
C LEU A 169 -4.79 -4.60 12.03
N VAL A 170 -5.39 -5.79 12.00
CA VAL A 170 -6.18 -6.33 13.11
C VAL A 170 -5.44 -7.50 13.72
N TYR A 171 -5.41 -7.56 15.04
CA TYR A 171 -4.85 -8.63 15.84
C TYR A 171 -5.94 -9.27 16.69
N TRP A 172 -5.98 -10.58 16.71
CA TRP A 172 -6.74 -11.38 17.66
C TRP A 172 -5.76 -12.19 18.48
N GLU A 173 -5.90 -12.09 19.78
CA GLU A 173 -5.11 -12.85 20.73
C GLU A 173 -5.37 -14.34 20.55
N GLY A 174 -4.30 -15.13 20.60
CA GLY A 174 -4.42 -16.59 20.63
C GLY A 174 -4.74 -17.09 22.03
N ASP A 175 -5.41 -18.22 22.09
CA ASP A 175 -5.73 -18.96 23.32
C ASP A 175 -5.12 -20.37 23.28
N GLU A 176 -5.59 -21.27 24.18
CA GLU A 176 -5.11 -22.66 24.25
C GLU A 176 -5.44 -23.49 23.01
N ASP A 177 -6.52 -23.14 22.31
CA ASP A 177 -7.03 -23.88 21.15
C ASP A 177 -6.60 -23.22 19.81
N PHE A 178 -6.41 -21.91 19.77
CA PHE A 178 -6.15 -21.16 18.55
C PHE A 178 -4.92 -20.23 18.65
N PRO A 179 -4.01 -20.26 17.67
CA PRO A 179 -2.89 -19.32 17.65
C PRO A 179 -3.36 -17.88 17.37
N ALA A 180 -2.55 -16.92 17.80
CA ALA A 180 -2.75 -15.51 17.46
C ALA A 180 -2.95 -15.32 15.95
N ASN A 181 -3.93 -14.51 15.59
CA ASN A 181 -4.27 -14.24 14.20
C ASN A 181 -4.09 -12.75 13.86
N TYR A 182 -3.54 -12.51 12.70
CA TYR A 182 -3.33 -11.17 12.14
C TYR A 182 -3.99 -11.05 10.79
N GLN A 183 -4.63 -9.93 10.54
CA GLN A 183 -5.27 -9.66 9.25
C GLN A 183 -5.03 -8.23 8.82
N ILE A 184 -4.77 -8.01 7.53
CA ILE A 184 -4.73 -6.69 6.93
C ILE A 184 -6.03 -6.49 6.17
N LEU A 185 -6.76 -5.44 6.56
CA LEU A 185 -8.02 -5.03 5.95
C LEU A 185 -7.83 -3.73 5.15
N PHE A 186 -8.76 -3.49 4.24
CA PHE A 186 -8.81 -2.35 3.34
C PHE A 186 -10.12 -1.58 3.54
N ASP A 187 -10.13 -0.26 3.34
CA ASP A 187 -11.38 0.47 3.24
C ASP A 187 -12.17 -0.01 2.00
N ALA A 188 -13.48 -0.12 2.12
CA ALA A 188 -14.34 -0.63 1.05
C ALA A 188 -14.36 0.24 -0.23
N SER A 189 -13.76 1.45 -0.20
CA SER A 189 -13.54 2.30 -1.37
C SER A 189 -12.24 1.99 -2.11
N ILE A 190 -11.43 1.03 -1.64
CA ILE A 190 -10.06 0.78 -2.13
C ILE A 190 -9.99 0.49 -3.63
N ASP A 191 -11.01 -0.13 -4.21
CA ASP A 191 -11.13 -0.42 -5.63
C ASP A 191 -11.12 0.83 -6.52
N SER A 192 -11.48 2.00 -5.94
CA SER A 192 -11.40 3.30 -6.59
C SER A 192 -9.98 3.89 -6.56
N TYR A 193 -9.04 3.30 -5.84
CA TYR A 193 -7.69 3.81 -5.64
C TYR A 193 -6.59 2.84 -6.06
N LEU A 194 -6.78 1.55 -5.82
CA LEU A 194 -5.80 0.52 -6.13
C LEU A 194 -6.46 -0.72 -6.74
N PRO A 195 -5.89 -1.31 -7.77
CA PRO A 195 -6.28 -2.65 -8.20
C PRO A 195 -5.82 -3.69 -7.17
N THR A 196 -6.42 -4.87 -7.18
CA THR A 196 -6.15 -5.96 -6.23
C THR A 196 -4.66 -6.32 -6.15
N ASP A 197 -3.94 -6.30 -7.27
CA ASP A 197 -2.50 -6.54 -7.30
C ASP A 197 -1.71 -5.51 -6.48
N ALA A 198 -2.08 -4.23 -6.59
CA ALA A 198 -1.46 -3.17 -5.82
C ALA A 198 -1.84 -3.24 -4.33
N CYS A 199 -3.06 -3.69 -3.99
CA CYS A 199 -3.45 -4.01 -2.61
C CYS A 199 -2.56 -5.11 -2.02
N ALA A 200 -2.24 -6.14 -2.81
CA ALA A 200 -1.32 -7.20 -2.40
C ALA A 200 0.09 -6.68 -2.14
N ILE A 201 0.60 -5.76 -2.99
CA ILE A 201 1.88 -5.07 -2.76
C ILE A 201 1.85 -4.27 -1.47
N ALA A 202 0.81 -3.46 -1.24
CA ALA A 202 0.68 -2.63 -0.04
C ALA A 202 0.66 -3.47 1.24
N GLY A 203 -0.13 -4.56 1.29
CA GLY A 203 -0.17 -5.48 2.42
C GLY A 203 1.17 -6.18 2.68
N SER A 204 1.86 -6.62 1.62
CA SER A 204 3.21 -7.20 1.73
C SER A 204 4.24 -6.19 2.27
N MET A 205 4.17 -4.93 1.82
CA MET A 205 5.04 -3.85 2.31
C MET A 205 4.80 -3.58 3.79
N LEU A 206 3.54 -3.46 4.25
CA LEU A 206 3.22 -3.27 5.65
C LEU A 206 3.81 -4.40 6.50
N THR A 207 3.59 -5.64 6.08
CA THR A 207 4.11 -6.82 6.78
C THR A 207 5.63 -6.77 6.95
N ARG A 208 6.35 -6.49 5.86
CA ARG A 208 7.82 -6.41 5.88
C ARG A 208 8.33 -5.25 6.75
N LYS A 209 7.65 -4.09 6.71
CA LYS A 209 8.00 -2.93 7.55
C LYS A 209 7.86 -3.26 9.03
N LEU A 210 6.77 -3.90 9.44
CA LEU A 210 6.53 -4.31 10.82
C LEU A 210 7.58 -5.32 11.30
N ILE A 211 7.89 -6.34 10.50
CA ILE A 211 8.92 -7.32 10.83
C ILE A 211 10.29 -6.66 10.96
N ALA A 212 10.67 -5.81 10.01
CA ALA A 212 11.96 -5.11 10.05
C ALA A 212 12.07 -4.20 11.28
N ALA A 213 11.02 -3.46 11.63
CA ALA A 213 11.01 -2.56 12.78
C ALA A 213 11.05 -3.29 14.14
N SER A 214 10.73 -4.58 14.18
CA SER A 214 10.75 -5.39 15.41
C SER A 214 12.10 -6.07 15.69
N VAL A 215 13.07 -5.97 14.78
CA VAL A 215 14.40 -6.63 14.90
C VAL A 215 15.48 -5.63 15.32
N GLY A 216 15.20 -4.35 15.25
CA GLY A 216 16.08 -3.25 15.71
C GLY A 216 15.77 -2.85 17.12
#